data_99a812101f7e0a375cd1d29fe0eeaa99
#
_entry.id   99a812101f7e0a375cd1d29fe0eeaa99
#
_cell.length_a   1.000
_cell.length_b   1.000
_cell.length_c   1.000
_cell.angle_alpha   90.00
_cell.angle_beta   90.00
_cell.angle_gamma   90.00
#
_symmetry.space_group_name_H-M   'P 1'
#
loop_
_entity.id
_entity.type
_entity.pdbx_description
1 polymer ?
#
loop_
_entity_poly.entity_id
_entity_poly.type
_entity_poly.pdbx_seq_one_letter_code
_entity_poly.pdbx_strand_id
1 'polypeptide(L)'
;VEQQNLAKNIVEVLYPNDNHYAGKELRLKQQYFFVSASLQAAIAKFKKKHTDLHELPEKITIQMNDTHPTVAVAELMRILLDEENMEWNDAWEITTKTCAYTNHTIMAEALEKWPIDLFSRLLPRVYQIIQEIDRRFVIQVREMYPGNEEKVAKMQILRDGQVKMAHLAIVAGYSVNGVARLHTEILKKQELRDFYEMMPEKFNNKTNGI
;
A
#
# COMPACT_ATOMS: atom_id res chain seq x y z
N VAL A 1 -9.72 -26.68 19.12
CA VAL A 1 -8.54 -27.29 18.44
C VAL A 1 -8.43 -26.78 17.01
N GLU A 2 -9.47 -26.88 16.17
CA GLU A 2 -9.44 -26.47 14.76
C GLU A 2 -9.15 -24.97 14.59
N GLN A 3 -9.81 -24.09 15.34
CA GLN A 3 -9.56 -22.64 15.32
C GLN A 3 -8.14 -22.29 15.79
N GLN A 4 -7.60 -23.02 16.76
CA GLN A 4 -6.22 -22.83 17.22
C GLN A 4 -5.21 -23.25 16.16
N ASN A 5 -5.48 -24.33 15.42
CA ASN A 5 -4.63 -24.76 14.31
C ASN A 5 -4.67 -23.78 13.15
N LEU A 6 -5.84 -23.24 12.81
CA LEU A 6 -5.99 -22.19 11.79
C LEU A 6 -5.21 -20.92 12.16
N ALA A 7 -5.22 -20.52 13.44
CA ALA A 7 -4.46 -19.37 13.90
C ALA A 7 -2.94 -19.61 13.85
N LYS A 8 -2.48 -20.83 14.20
CA LYS A 8 -1.06 -21.20 14.10
C LYS A 8 -0.56 -21.19 12.66
N ASN A 9 -1.36 -21.68 11.73
CA ASN A 9 -0.98 -21.74 10.32
C ASN A 9 -0.60 -20.37 9.72
N ILE A 10 -1.09 -19.27 10.27
CA ILE A 10 -0.75 -17.91 9.81
C ILE A 10 0.75 -17.63 9.96
N VAL A 11 1.41 -18.17 10.94
CA VAL A 11 2.81 -17.88 11.28
C VAL A 11 3.78 -19.04 11.05
N GLU A 12 3.28 -20.23 10.71
CA GLU A 12 4.10 -21.44 10.58
C GLU A 12 4.98 -21.45 9.34
N VAL A 13 4.51 -20.88 8.24
CA VAL A 13 5.22 -20.90 6.95
C VAL A 13 5.52 -19.47 6.50
N LEU A 14 6.80 -19.18 6.32
CA LEU A 14 7.22 -17.91 5.72
C LEU A 14 7.13 -18.01 4.19
N TYR A 15 6.48 -17.06 3.55
CA TYR A 15 6.23 -17.02 2.10
C TYR A 15 5.58 -18.31 1.56
N PRO A 16 4.31 -18.59 1.93
CA PRO A 16 3.61 -19.76 1.41
C PRO A 16 3.50 -19.69 -0.11
N ASN A 17 3.51 -20.89 -0.73
CA ASN A 17 3.29 -20.99 -2.18
C ASN A 17 1.88 -20.48 -2.51
N ASP A 18 1.79 -19.47 -3.39
CA ASP A 18 0.55 -18.81 -3.77
C ASP A 18 0.03 -19.23 -5.17
N ASN A 19 0.51 -20.35 -5.72
CA ASN A 19 -0.01 -20.94 -6.96
C ASN A 19 -1.46 -21.43 -6.82
N HIS A 20 -1.92 -21.63 -5.57
CA HIS A 20 -3.28 -22.06 -5.24
C HIS A 20 -4.02 -20.99 -4.46
N TYR A 21 -5.35 -20.99 -4.55
CA TYR A 21 -6.22 -20.06 -3.83
C TYR A 21 -5.97 -20.04 -2.31
N ALA A 22 -5.85 -21.22 -1.71
CA ALA A 22 -5.55 -21.33 -0.27
C ALA A 22 -4.19 -20.72 0.12
N GLY A 23 -3.18 -20.86 -0.75
CA GLY A 23 -1.87 -20.25 -0.55
C GLY A 23 -1.91 -18.74 -0.67
N LYS A 24 -2.66 -18.20 -1.63
CA LYS A 24 -2.91 -16.76 -1.76
C LYS A 24 -3.63 -16.20 -0.52
N GLU A 25 -4.66 -16.87 -0.06
CA GLU A 25 -5.39 -16.49 1.14
C GLU A 25 -4.50 -16.45 2.38
N LEU A 26 -3.68 -17.49 2.59
CA LEU A 26 -2.74 -17.56 3.70
C LEU A 26 -1.71 -16.44 3.62
N ARG A 27 -1.15 -16.17 2.45
CA ARG A 27 -0.18 -15.09 2.25
C ARG A 27 -0.78 -13.71 2.54
N LEU A 28 -2.01 -13.45 2.10
CA LEU A 28 -2.70 -12.19 2.39
C LEU A 28 -2.99 -12.05 3.90
N LYS A 29 -3.41 -13.14 4.56
CA LYS A 29 -3.56 -13.17 6.03
C LYS A 29 -2.26 -12.84 6.76
N GLN A 30 -1.13 -13.40 6.30
CA GLN A 30 0.19 -13.12 6.88
C GLN A 30 0.58 -11.66 6.72
N GLN A 31 0.45 -11.10 5.51
CA GLN A 31 0.76 -9.69 5.24
C GLN A 31 -0.06 -8.78 6.13
N TYR A 32 -1.36 -8.99 6.20
CA TYR A 32 -2.23 -8.18 7.04
C TYR A 32 -1.91 -8.32 8.53
N PHE A 33 -1.72 -9.54 9.01
CA PHE A 33 -1.39 -9.79 10.42
C PHE A 33 -0.13 -9.05 10.86
N PHE A 34 0.96 -9.19 10.12
CA PHE A 34 2.23 -8.53 10.45
C PHE A 34 2.14 -7.01 10.35
N VAL A 35 1.49 -6.51 9.33
CA VAL A 35 1.29 -5.07 9.12
C VAL A 35 0.44 -4.47 10.23
N SER A 36 -0.70 -5.06 10.53
CA SER A 36 -1.61 -4.56 11.57
C SER A 36 -0.96 -4.59 12.95
N ALA A 37 -0.29 -5.68 13.31
CA ALA A 37 0.43 -5.79 14.57
C ALA A 37 1.54 -4.73 14.69
N SER A 38 2.31 -4.50 13.63
CA SER A 38 3.38 -3.52 13.59
C SER A 38 2.87 -2.09 13.73
N LEU A 39 1.78 -1.75 13.03
CA LEU A 39 1.16 -0.42 13.10
C LEU A 39 0.55 -0.16 14.48
N GLN A 40 -0.15 -1.14 15.05
CA GLN A 40 -0.72 -1.02 16.38
C GLN A 40 0.37 -0.81 17.44
N ALA A 41 1.47 -1.55 17.36
CA ALA A 41 2.61 -1.39 18.27
C ALA A 41 3.28 -0.02 18.11
N ALA A 42 3.47 0.45 16.89
CA ALA A 42 4.07 1.76 16.61
C ALA A 42 3.21 2.91 17.14
N ILE A 43 1.90 2.87 16.92
CA ILE A 43 0.96 3.87 17.39
C ILE A 43 0.85 3.85 18.91
N ALA A 44 0.81 2.67 19.55
CA ALA A 44 0.82 2.54 20.99
C ALA A 44 2.09 3.13 21.62
N LYS A 45 3.25 2.90 20.99
CA LYS A 45 4.52 3.50 21.42
C LYS A 45 4.51 5.02 21.27
N PHE A 46 4.01 5.52 20.15
CA PHE A 46 3.84 6.95 19.89
C PHE A 46 2.98 7.61 20.96
N LYS A 47 1.82 7.03 21.28
CA LYS A 47 0.87 7.57 22.29
C LYS A 47 1.41 7.64 23.72
N LYS A 48 2.48 6.92 24.03
CA LYS A 48 3.14 7.04 25.35
C LYS A 48 3.80 8.40 25.57
N LYS A 49 4.13 9.11 24.49
CA LYS A 49 4.87 10.39 24.54
C LYS A 49 4.15 11.54 23.84
N HIS A 50 3.16 11.25 23.01
CA HIS A 50 2.46 12.23 22.19
C HIS A 50 0.95 12.00 22.28
N THR A 51 0.19 13.08 22.30
CA THR A 51 -1.28 13.03 22.33
C THR A 51 -1.94 13.37 21.00
N ASP A 52 -1.25 14.12 20.15
CA ASP A 52 -1.77 14.55 18.86
C ASP A 52 -1.24 13.66 17.74
N LEU A 53 -2.12 12.90 17.12
CA LEU A 53 -1.77 12.01 15.99
C LEU A 53 -1.34 12.76 14.73
N HIS A 54 -1.62 14.05 14.60
CA HIS A 54 -1.08 14.87 13.52
C HIS A 54 0.45 15.00 13.56
N GLU A 55 1.05 14.74 14.72
CA GLU A 55 2.51 14.69 14.89
C GLU A 55 3.13 13.34 14.43
N LEU A 56 2.31 12.33 14.09
CA LEU A 56 2.81 11.00 13.72
C LEU A 56 3.83 11.04 12.57
N PRO A 57 3.63 11.81 11.49
CA PRO A 57 4.59 11.88 10.37
C PRO A 57 5.97 12.41 10.77
N GLU A 58 6.05 13.21 11.81
CA GLU A 58 7.32 13.77 12.33
C GLU A 58 8.12 12.75 13.15
N LYS A 59 7.45 11.74 13.68
CA LYS A 59 8.02 10.78 14.64
C LYS A 59 8.20 9.39 14.06
N ILE A 60 7.41 9.03 13.03
CA ILE A 60 7.37 7.68 12.46
C ILE A 60 7.36 7.77 10.94
N THR A 61 8.18 6.95 10.32
CA THR A 61 8.11 6.64 8.88
C THR A 61 7.80 5.16 8.71
N ILE A 62 6.84 4.86 7.86
CA ILE A 62 6.53 3.49 7.44
C ILE A 62 7.13 3.30 6.07
N GLN A 63 8.29 2.63 6.02
CA GLN A 63 8.94 2.28 4.78
C GLN A 63 8.40 0.96 4.27
N MET A 64 7.64 1.01 3.18
CA MET A 64 7.15 -0.17 2.49
C MET A 64 8.26 -0.71 1.58
N ASN A 65 8.88 -1.80 2.03
CA ASN A 65 9.94 -2.47 1.29
C ASN A 65 9.31 -3.44 0.29
N ASP A 66 9.24 -3.04 -0.96
CA ASP A 66 8.41 -3.62 -2.01
C ASP A 66 6.91 -3.51 -1.69
N THR A 67 6.04 -4.28 -2.35
CA THR A 67 4.58 -4.23 -2.18
C THR A 67 4.05 -5.14 -1.09
N HIS A 68 4.88 -6.01 -0.52
CA HIS A 68 4.46 -6.97 0.50
C HIS A 68 3.76 -6.32 1.70
N PRO A 69 4.23 -5.17 2.23
CA PRO A 69 3.57 -4.49 3.34
C PRO A 69 2.58 -3.38 2.91
N THR A 70 2.22 -3.27 1.64
CA THR A 70 1.43 -2.12 1.13
C THR A 70 0.03 -2.03 1.73
N VAL A 71 -0.51 -3.11 2.25
CA VAL A 71 -1.77 -3.07 3.01
C VAL A 71 -1.68 -2.13 4.22
N ALA A 72 -0.47 -1.74 4.63
CA ALA A 72 -0.22 -0.75 5.69
C ALA A 72 -0.89 0.60 5.41
N VAL A 73 -1.00 1.00 4.15
CA VAL A 73 -1.70 2.23 3.75
C VAL A 73 -3.16 2.21 4.22
N ALA A 74 -3.89 1.18 3.82
CA ALA A 74 -5.30 1.05 4.16
C ALA A 74 -5.52 0.68 5.64
N GLU A 75 -4.62 -0.09 6.24
CA GLU A 75 -4.69 -0.42 7.66
C GLU A 75 -4.43 0.80 8.55
N LEU A 76 -3.46 1.64 8.21
CA LEU A 76 -3.25 2.90 8.92
C LEU A 76 -4.48 3.80 8.82
N MET A 77 -5.07 3.91 7.63
CA MET A 77 -6.33 4.62 7.44
C MET A 77 -7.45 4.05 8.31
N ARG A 78 -7.59 2.72 8.34
CA ARG A 78 -8.59 2.05 9.18
C ARG A 78 -8.43 2.41 10.67
N ILE A 79 -7.22 2.34 11.17
CA ILE A 79 -6.93 2.68 12.58
C ILE A 79 -7.30 4.15 12.84
N LEU A 80 -6.87 5.07 11.98
CA LEU A 80 -7.14 6.50 12.16
C LEU A 80 -8.63 6.83 12.05
N LEU A 81 -9.34 6.21 11.10
CA LEU A 81 -10.77 6.43 10.89
C LEU A 81 -11.64 5.75 11.95
N ASP A 82 -11.43 4.45 12.16
CA ASP A 82 -12.37 3.60 12.92
C ASP A 82 -12.01 3.51 14.41
N GLU A 83 -10.75 3.56 14.77
CA GLU A 83 -10.31 3.48 16.18
C GLU A 83 -10.03 4.86 16.78
N GLU A 84 -9.51 5.79 16.00
CA GLU A 84 -9.18 7.16 16.48
C GLU A 84 -10.24 8.19 16.10
N ASN A 85 -11.29 7.78 15.38
CA ASN A 85 -12.43 8.62 14.98
C ASN A 85 -12.03 9.89 14.20
N MET A 86 -11.00 9.81 13.39
CA MET A 86 -10.58 10.93 12.54
C MET A 86 -11.46 11.05 11.30
N GLU A 87 -11.60 12.27 10.79
CA GLU A 87 -12.14 12.52 9.46
C GLU A 87 -11.19 12.05 8.37
N TRP A 88 -11.72 11.73 7.18
CA TRP A 88 -10.94 11.18 6.07
C TRP A 88 -9.73 12.05 5.69
N ASN A 89 -9.95 13.34 5.54
CA ASN A 89 -8.89 14.23 5.06
C ASN A 89 -7.71 14.31 6.02
N ASP A 90 -7.97 14.35 7.32
CA ASP A 90 -6.93 14.35 8.36
C ASP A 90 -6.18 13.00 8.37
N ALA A 91 -6.92 11.89 8.34
CA ALA A 91 -6.32 10.56 8.28
C ALA A 91 -5.48 10.36 7.02
N TRP A 92 -5.96 10.83 5.87
CA TRP A 92 -5.24 10.75 4.60
C TRP A 92 -3.98 11.61 4.59
N GLU A 93 -4.03 12.81 5.12
CA GLU A 93 -2.86 13.67 5.27
C GLU A 93 -1.77 13.01 6.12
N ILE A 94 -2.13 12.44 7.27
CA ILE A 94 -1.21 11.71 8.14
C ILE A 94 -0.61 10.51 7.39
N THR A 95 -1.45 9.70 6.75
CA THR A 95 -1.02 8.50 6.03
C THR A 95 -0.04 8.82 4.91
N THR A 96 -0.36 9.80 4.08
CA THR A 96 0.46 10.19 2.93
C THR A 96 1.76 10.91 3.31
N LYS A 97 1.86 11.41 4.52
CA LYS A 97 3.11 11.97 5.07
C LYS A 97 3.95 10.93 5.84
N THR A 98 3.37 9.78 6.13
CA THR A 98 4.00 8.73 6.95
C THR A 98 4.53 7.57 6.12
N CYS A 99 3.90 7.24 5.00
CA CYS A 99 4.25 6.09 4.16
C CYS A 99 5.21 6.45 3.04
N ALA A 100 6.23 5.62 2.84
CA ALA A 100 7.15 5.69 1.71
C ALA A 100 7.31 4.31 1.09
N TYR A 101 7.62 4.25 -0.20
CA TYR A 101 7.68 3.01 -0.97
C TYR A 101 9.02 2.83 -1.67
N THR A 102 9.63 1.68 -1.48
CA THR A 102 10.81 1.22 -2.23
C THR A 102 10.41 0.10 -3.17
N ASN A 103 10.59 0.31 -4.47
CA ASN A 103 10.35 -0.69 -5.49
C ASN A 103 11.63 -1.49 -5.78
N HIS A 104 11.54 -2.82 -5.78
CA HIS A 104 12.62 -3.73 -6.15
C HIS A 104 12.36 -4.46 -7.48
N THR A 105 11.19 -4.26 -8.06
CA THR A 105 10.71 -5.01 -9.23
C THR A 105 10.92 -4.23 -10.52
N ILE A 106 11.44 -4.87 -11.56
CA ILE A 106 11.68 -4.25 -12.88
C ILE A 106 10.53 -4.53 -13.84
N MET A 107 9.91 -5.71 -13.75
CA MET A 107 8.91 -6.16 -14.72
C MET A 107 7.49 -5.90 -14.24
N ALA A 108 6.66 -5.28 -15.09
CA ALA A 108 5.27 -4.95 -14.78
C ALA A 108 4.43 -6.17 -14.36
N GLU A 109 4.65 -7.30 -15.03
CA GLU A 109 3.95 -8.55 -14.73
C GLU A 109 4.28 -9.15 -13.37
N ALA A 110 5.42 -8.77 -12.78
CA ALA A 110 5.83 -9.20 -11.45
C ALA A 110 5.32 -8.29 -10.33
N LEU A 111 4.67 -7.16 -10.67
CA LEU A 111 4.03 -6.30 -9.67
C LEU A 111 2.84 -7.01 -9.02
N GLU A 112 2.79 -6.98 -7.69
CA GLU A 112 1.79 -7.72 -6.91
C GLU A 112 0.37 -7.23 -7.16
N LYS A 113 -0.53 -8.18 -7.39
CA LYS A 113 -1.96 -7.96 -7.58
C LYS A 113 -2.74 -9.00 -6.77
N TRP A 114 -3.85 -8.56 -6.17
CA TRP A 114 -4.74 -9.47 -5.46
C TRP A 114 -6.10 -9.53 -6.16
N PRO A 115 -6.69 -10.72 -6.31
CA PRO A 115 -8.07 -10.83 -6.77
C PRO A 115 -9.01 -10.07 -5.84
N ILE A 116 -9.89 -9.21 -6.38
CA ILE A 116 -10.82 -8.41 -5.59
C ILE A 116 -11.77 -9.29 -4.77
N ASP A 117 -12.27 -10.40 -5.32
CA ASP A 117 -13.15 -11.32 -4.62
C ASP A 117 -12.49 -11.92 -3.37
N LEU A 118 -11.23 -12.34 -3.45
CA LEU A 118 -10.46 -12.80 -2.30
C LEU A 118 -10.22 -11.67 -1.30
N PHE A 119 -9.72 -10.54 -1.77
CA PHE A 119 -9.33 -9.41 -0.93
C PHE A 119 -10.54 -8.82 -0.18
N SER A 120 -11.65 -8.58 -0.89
CA SER A 120 -12.87 -8.01 -0.32
C SER A 120 -13.55 -8.93 0.68
N ARG A 121 -13.49 -10.25 0.43
CA ARG A 121 -14.04 -11.26 1.34
C ARG A 121 -13.23 -11.37 2.62
N LEU A 122 -11.90 -11.37 2.51
CA LEU A 122 -11.00 -11.55 3.65
C LEU A 122 -10.85 -10.27 4.47
N LEU A 123 -10.75 -9.13 3.83
CA LEU A 123 -10.46 -7.82 4.42
C LEU A 123 -11.52 -6.78 3.98
N PRO A 124 -12.79 -6.95 4.33
CA PRO A 124 -13.87 -6.13 3.78
C PRO A 124 -13.74 -4.64 4.11
N ARG A 125 -13.34 -4.29 5.33
CA ARG A 125 -13.18 -2.88 5.70
C ARG A 125 -11.97 -2.23 5.03
N VAL A 126 -10.85 -2.94 4.98
CA VAL A 126 -9.63 -2.49 4.28
C VAL A 126 -9.93 -2.28 2.80
N TYR A 127 -10.69 -3.19 2.18
CA TYR A 127 -11.13 -3.06 0.80
C TYR A 127 -12.01 -1.82 0.55
N GLN A 128 -12.97 -1.53 1.43
CA GLN A 128 -13.78 -0.31 1.35
C GLN A 128 -12.91 0.96 1.37
N ILE A 129 -11.90 0.97 2.21
CA ILE A 129 -10.95 2.10 2.29
C ILE A 129 -10.15 2.23 0.98
N ILE A 130 -9.68 1.12 0.42
CA ILE A 130 -8.98 1.13 -0.88
C ILE A 130 -9.91 1.62 -1.99
N GLN A 131 -11.19 1.24 -1.99
CA GLN A 131 -12.17 1.75 -2.95
C GLN A 131 -12.30 3.27 -2.88
N GLU A 132 -12.34 3.84 -1.69
CA GLU A 132 -12.43 5.30 -1.52
C GLU A 132 -11.13 6.00 -1.92
N ILE A 133 -9.97 5.42 -1.62
CA ILE A 133 -8.67 5.94 -2.09
C ILE A 133 -8.65 5.97 -3.62
N ASP A 134 -9.05 4.88 -4.26
CA ASP A 134 -9.07 4.76 -5.72
C ASP A 134 -10.06 5.75 -6.35
N ARG A 135 -11.26 5.86 -5.79
CA ARG A 135 -12.26 6.83 -6.26
C ARG A 135 -11.74 8.26 -6.26
N ARG A 136 -11.09 8.67 -5.17
CA ARG A 136 -10.50 10.02 -5.05
C ARG A 136 -9.33 10.21 -6.00
N PHE A 137 -8.48 9.21 -6.14
CA PHE A 137 -7.36 9.25 -7.06
C PHE A 137 -7.80 9.34 -8.53
N VAL A 138 -8.82 8.59 -8.93
CA VAL A 138 -9.40 8.67 -10.27
C VAL A 138 -9.92 10.08 -10.58
N ILE A 139 -10.55 10.75 -9.62
CA ILE A 139 -10.96 12.15 -9.77
C ILE A 139 -9.75 13.03 -10.06
N GLN A 140 -8.67 12.90 -9.31
CA GLN A 140 -7.44 13.67 -9.53
C GLN A 140 -6.84 13.42 -10.92
N VAL A 141 -6.83 12.18 -11.38
CA VAL A 141 -6.33 11.84 -12.73
C VAL A 141 -7.20 12.51 -13.81
N ARG A 142 -8.52 12.46 -13.66
CA ARG A 142 -9.45 13.10 -14.59
C ARG A 142 -9.35 14.62 -14.60
N GLU A 143 -9.09 15.23 -13.46
CA GLU A 143 -8.87 16.69 -13.38
C GLU A 143 -7.57 17.09 -14.06
N MET A 144 -6.52 16.32 -13.91
CA MET A 144 -5.22 16.61 -14.54
C MET A 144 -5.17 16.26 -16.02
N TYR A 145 -5.91 15.24 -16.45
CA TYR A 145 -5.95 14.75 -17.83
C TYR A 145 -7.39 14.62 -18.34
N PRO A 146 -8.11 15.76 -18.55
CA PRO A 146 -9.51 15.72 -18.94
C PRO A 146 -9.75 14.91 -20.22
N GLY A 147 -10.72 13.99 -20.18
CA GLY A 147 -11.10 13.15 -21.32
C GLY A 147 -10.16 11.98 -21.60
N ASN A 148 -9.08 11.81 -20.85
CA ASN A 148 -8.12 10.71 -21.05
C ASN A 148 -8.45 9.49 -20.17
N GLU A 149 -9.51 8.76 -20.54
CA GLU A 149 -9.93 7.55 -19.82
C GLU A 149 -8.94 6.37 -19.93
N GLU A 150 -8.11 6.37 -20.97
CA GLU A 150 -7.03 5.38 -21.09
C GLU A 150 -6.01 5.53 -19.95
N LYS A 151 -5.65 6.77 -19.61
CA LYS A 151 -4.74 7.08 -18.53
C LYS A 151 -5.36 6.71 -17.17
N VAL A 152 -6.63 6.98 -16.97
CA VAL A 152 -7.38 6.51 -15.79
C VAL A 152 -7.29 4.99 -15.66
N ALA A 153 -7.59 4.26 -16.72
CA ALA A 153 -7.55 2.80 -16.72
C ALA A 153 -6.16 2.23 -16.40
N LYS A 154 -5.09 2.89 -16.85
CA LYS A 154 -3.71 2.48 -16.56
C LYS A 154 -3.27 2.76 -15.13
N MET A 155 -3.79 3.81 -14.51
CA MET A 155 -3.30 4.30 -13.22
C MET A 155 -4.14 3.88 -12.02
N GLN A 156 -5.43 3.61 -12.19
CA GLN A 156 -6.31 3.26 -11.07
C GLN A 156 -5.85 2.02 -10.32
N ILE A 157 -6.17 1.97 -9.03
CA ILE A 157 -5.75 0.91 -8.11
C ILE A 157 -6.59 -0.35 -8.33
N LEU A 158 -7.90 -0.18 -8.51
CA LEU A 158 -8.85 -1.27 -8.73
C LEU A 158 -9.21 -1.36 -10.21
N ARG A 159 -8.74 -2.43 -10.87
CA ARG A 159 -9.02 -2.66 -12.29
C ARG A 159 -8.97 -4.14 -12.62
N ASP A 160 -9.82 -4.56 -13.58
CA ASP A 160 -9.84 -5.92 -14.12
C ASP A 160 -9.97 -7.00 -13.04
N GLY A 161 -10.80 -6.74 -12.02
CA GLY A 161 -11.02 -7.67 -10.91
C GLY A 161 -9.84 -7.80 -9.95
N GLN A 162 -8.90 -6.86 -9.97
CA GLN A 162 -7.68 -6.93 -9.17
C GLN A 162 -7.39 -5.65 -8.39
N VAL A 163 -6.76 -5.80 -7.22
CA VAL A 163 -6.14 -4.73 -6.44
C VAL A 163 -4.68 -4.64 -6.82
N LYS A 164 -4.27 -3.53 -7.43
CA LYS A 164 -2.89 -3.28 -7.85
C LYS A 164 -2.11 -2.63 -6.72
N MET A 165 -1.32 -3.42 -6.00
CA MET A 165 -0.66 -2.97 -4.78
C MET A 165 0.40 -1.90 -5.03
N ALA A 166 1.17 -1.99 -6.10
CA ALA A 166 2.14 -0.93 -6.44
C ALA A 166 1.46 0.43 -6.69
N HIS A 167 0.31 0.44 -7.34
CA HIS A 167 -0.46 1.68 -7.55
C HIS A 167 -0.91 2.29 -6.22
N LEU A 168 -1.42 1.47 -5.30
CA LEU A 168 -1.78 1.91 -3.96
C LEU A 168 -0.57 2.51 -3.21
N ALA A 169 0.58 1.84 -3.27
CA ALA A 169 1.81 2.30 -2.62
C ALA A 169 2.28 3.66 -3.16
N ILE A 170 2.22 3.85 -4.48
CA ILE A 170 2.62 5.11 -5.13
C ILE A 170 1.66 6.25 -4.81
N VAL A 171 0.36 5.98 -4.87
CA VAL A 171 -0.68 6.99 -4.57
C VAL A 171 -0.55 7.52 -3.14
N ALA A 172 -0.30 6.63 -2.19
CA ALA A 172 -0.24 6.97 -0.77
C ALA A 172 1.16 7.36 -0.27
N GLY A 173 2.23 6.92 -0.92
CA GLY A 173 3.58 7.21 -0.49
C GLY A 173 4.00 8.65 -0.78
N TYR A 174 4.70 9.30 0.17
CA TYR A 174 5.34 10.60 -0.10
C TYR A 174 6.63 10.48 -0.92
N SER A 175 7.22 9.29 -0.93
CA SER A 175 8.46 9.00 -1.65
C SER A 175 8.39 7.62 -2.29
N VAL A 176 8.81 7.53 -3.53
CA VAL A 176 8.92 6.28 -4.30
C VAL A 176 10.34 6.20 -4.83
N ASN A 177 11.11 5.20 -4.38
CA ASN A 177 12.46 5.03 -4.85
C ASN A 177 12.69 3.68 -5.52
N GLY A 178 13.54 3.70 -6.55
CA GLY A 178 14.23 2.50 -7.03
C GLY A 178 15.52 2.28 -6.25
N VAL A 179 16.17 1.15 -6.48
CA VAL A 179 17.33 0.67 -5.69
C VAL A 179 18.67 0.77 -6.42
N ALA A 180 18.68 1.29 -7.64
CA ALA A 180 19.85 1.63 -8.43
C ALA A 180 19.46 2.69 -9.46
N ARG A 181 20.42 3.49 -9.92
CA ARG A 181 20.13 4.56 -10.88
C ARG A 181 19.45 4.05 -12.16
N LEU A 182 19.98 2.99 -12.75
CA LEU A 182 19.39 2.39 -13.95
C LEU A 182 17.97 1.86 -13.68
N HIS A 183 17.78 1.17 -12.58
CA HIS A 183 16.45 0.67 -12.16
C HIS A 183 15.46 1.82 -12.02
N THR A 184 15.84 2.89 -11.35
CA THR A 184 15.00 4.07 -11.14
C THR A 184 14.62 4.74 -12.46
N GLU A 185 15.55 4.85 -13.40
CA GLU A 185 15.26 5.40 -14.74
C GLU A 185 14.32 4.51 -15.55
N ILE A 186 14.42 3.19 -15.44
CA ILE A 186 13.49 2.25 -16.07
C ILE A 186 12.08 2.44 -15.48
N LEU A 187 11.95 2.53 -14.16
CA LEU A 187 10.66 2.79 -13.50
C LEU A 187 10.02 4.09 -14.02
N LYS A 188 10.79 5.18 -14.07
CA LYS A 188 10.30 6.49 -14.53
C LYS A 188 9.88 6.52 -15.99
N LYS A 189 10.60 5.81 -16.86
CA LYS A 189 10.41 5.90 -18.31
C LYS A 189 9.50 4.82 -18.88
N GLN A 190 9.30 3.74 -18.18
CA GLN A 190 8.56 2.57 -18.65
C GLN A 190 7.45 2.18 -17.69
N GLU A 191 7.76 1.44 -16.63
CA GLU A 191 6.79 0.74 -15.79
C GLU A 191 5.83 1.67 -15.02
N LEU A 192 6.35 2.77 -14.49
CA LEU A 192 5.60 3.72 -13.67
C LEU A 192 5.55 5.11 -14.33
N ARG A 193 5.70 5.15 -15.64
CA ARG A 193 5.79 6.40 -16.40
C ARG A 193 4.62 7.35 -16.13
N ASP A 194 3.39 6.85 -16.18
CA ASP A 194 2.21 7.68 -15.96
C ASP A 194 2.20 8.31 -14.57
N PHE A 195 2.62 7.57 -13.54
CA PHE A 195 2.76 8.09 -12.19
C PHE A 195 3.90 9.10 -12.07
N TYR A 196 5.03 8.87 -12.75
CA TYR A 196 6.13 9.82 -12.77
C TYR A 196 5.75 11.12 -13.46
N GLU A 197 5.03 11.06 -14.57
CA GLU A 197 4.52 12.24 -15.26
C GLU A 197 3.57 13.06 -14.39
N MET A 198 2.72 12.41 -13.62
CA MET A 198 1.74 13.07 -12.75
C MET A 198 2.35 13.58 -11.45
N MET A 199 3.28 12.85 -10.85
CA MET A 199 3.84 13.09 -9.51
C MET A 199 5.37 12.96 -9.49
N PRO A 200 6.10 13.74 -10.33
CA PRO A 200 7.55 13.55 -10.48
C PRO A 200 8.33 13.79 -9.18
N GLU A 201 7.82 14.63 -8.30
CA GLU A 201 8.43 14.96 -7.01
C GLU A 201 8.55 13.78 -6.04
N LYS A 202 7.74 12.73 -6.21
CA LYS A 202 7.80 11.53 -5.38
C LYS A 202 9.00 10.62 -5.72
N PHE A 203 9.47 10.65 -6.97
CA PHE A 203 10.41 9.65 -7.50
C PHE A 203 11.85 10.04 -7.25
N ASN A 204 12.61 9.11 -6.68
CA ASN A 204 14.03 9.29 -6.42
C ASN A 204 14.78 7.95 -6.45
N ASN A 205 16.11 8.01 -6.43
CA ASN A 205 16.94 6.83 -6.37
C ASN A 205 17.61 6.69 -5.01
N LYS A 206 17.63 5.49 -4.48
CA LYS A 206 18.42 5.09 -3.31
C LYS A 206 19.15 3.81 -3.66
N THR A 207 20.41 3.95 -4.07
CA THR A 207 21.24 2.79 -4.42
C THR A 207 21.47 1.90 -3.20
N ASN A 208 21.27 0.59 -3.38
CA ASN A 208 21.56 -0.38 -2.33
C ASN A 208 23.02 -0.26 -1.87
N GLY A 209 23.25 -0.48 -0.58
CA GLY A 209 24.60 -0.63 -0.03
C GLY A 209 25.29 -1.87 -0.57
N ILE A 210 26.62 -1.88 -0.43
CA ILE A 210 27.49 -3.03 -0.77
C ILE A 210 27.58 -3.94 0.45
#